data_56236d57a63bafd89a08add685649a20
#
_entry.id   56236d57a63bafd89a08add685649a20
#
_cell.length_a   1.000
_cell.length_b   1.000
_cell.length_c   1.000
_cell.angle_alpha   90.00
_cell.angle_beta   90.00
_cell.angle_gamma   90.00
#
_symmetry.space_group_name_H-M   'P 1'
#
loop_
_entity.id
_entity.type
_entity.pdbx_description
1 polymer ?
#
loop_
_entity_poly.entity_id
_entity_poly.type
_entity_poly.pdbx_seq_one_letter_code
_entity_poly.pdbx_strand_id
1 'polypeptide(L)'
;MALPREITLHRLGGGYEIASAPVGSVNDLQVKRGSVRRGNIRVTDSTLALPFSSDAYMLEVTVAPGDADIAGVAVRTDADYSATAGEGTLSGIDTATNRVFVDRTRSGDVSFSTSFASV
;
A
#
# COMPACT_ATOMS: atom_id res chain seq x y z
N MET A 1 -11.32 -10.55 6.71
CA MET A 1 -11.80 -9.75 7.87
C MET A 1 -11.51 -8.28 7.55
N ALA A 2 -12.48 -7.38 7.71
CA ALA A 2 -12.28 -5.96 7.51
C ALA A 2 -12.09 -5.27 8.87
N LEU A 3 -11.25 -4.24 8.94
CA LEU A 3 -11.10 -3.40 10.13
C LEU A 3 -12.38 -2.59 10.35
N PRO A 4 -12.81 -2.38 11.60
CA PRO A 4 -13.88 -1.45 11.92
C PRO A 4 -13.56 -0.06 11.38
N ARG A 5 -14.57 0.61 10.83
CA ARG A 5 -14.42 1.93 10.23
C ARG A 5 -15.40 2.92 10.85
N GLU A 6 -14.94 4.12 11.06
CA GLU A 6 -15.76 5.27 11.40
C GLU A 6 -16.24 5.92 10.11
N ILE A 7 -17.51 6.23 10.04
CA ILE A 7 -18.13 6.94 8.93
C ILE A 7 -18.45 8.36 9.40
N THR A 8 -17.93 9.35 8.68
CA THR A 8 -18.15 10.75 8.98
C THR A 8 -18.74 11.47 7.77
N LEU A 9 -19.55 12.47 8.02
CA LEU A 9 -20.16 13.31 7.00
C LEU A 9 -19.48 14.69 7.02
N HIS A 10 -18.84 15.05 5.91
CA HIS A 10 -18.19 16.34 5.73
C HIS A 10 -19.01 17.23 4.79
N ARG A 11 -19.10 18.50 5.14
CA ARG A 11 -19.72 19.51 4.26
C ARG A 11 -18.64 20.15 3.39
N LEU A 12 -18.78 20.01 2.08
CA LEU A 12 -17.87 20.59 1.10
C LEU A 12 -18.65 21.40 0.06
N GLY A 13 -18.33 22.69 -0.09
CA GLY A 13 -18.71 23.50 -1.23
C GLY A 13 -20.20 23.52 -1.62
N GLY A 14 -21.13 23.27 -0.70
CA GLY A 14 -22.58 23.23 -0.97
C GLY A 14 -23.18 21.82 -1.06
N GLY A 15 -22.36 20.78 -0.88
CA GLY A 15 -22.76 19.38 -0.78
C GLY A 15 -22.25 18.69 0.48
N TYR A 16 -22.45 17.39 0.55
CA TYR A 16 -21.93 16.53 1.60
C TYR A 16 -21.16 15.38 0.99
N GLU A 17 -20.07 15.01 1.66
CA GLU A 17 -19.25 13.87 1.32
C GLU A 17 -19.15 12.91 2.51
N ILE A 18 -19.24 11.61 2.24
CA ILE A 18 -19.04 10.58 3.25
C ILE A 18 -17.57 10.19 3.25
N ALA A 19 -16.89 10.39 4.38
CA ALA A 19 -15.56 9.88 4.61
C ALA A 19 -15.61 8.63 5.47
N SER A 20 -14.70 7.71 5.22
CA SER A 20 -14.57 6.44 5.95
C SER A 20 -13.11 6.22 6.32
N ALA A 21 -12.83 6.13 7.62
CA ALA A 21 -11.50 5.91 8.16
C ALA A 21 -11.48 4.73 9.14
N PRO A 22 -10.37 4.01 9.31
CA PRO A 22 -10.24 3.06 10.40
C PRO A 22 -10.49 3.74 11.75
N VAL A 23 -11.17 3.04 12.68
CA VAL A 23 -11.40 3.58 14.03
C VAL A 23 -10.07 3.81 14.75
N GLY A 24 -10.00 4.85 15.59
CA GLY A 24 -8.76 5.24 16.28
C GLY A 24 -8.14 4.14 17.13
N SER A 25 -8.96 3.24 17.70
CA SER A 25 -8.48 2.08 18.48
C SER A 25 -7.60 1.10 17.70
N VAL A 26 -7.60 1.14 16.38
CA VAL A 26 -6.64 0.36 15.58
C VAL A 26 -5.20 0.77 15.88
N ASN A 27 -4.97 2.03 16.23
CA ASN A 27 -3.64 2.53 16.60
C ASN A 27 -3.16 1.94 17.95
N ASP A 28 -4.08 1.54 18.83
CA ASP A 28 -3.74 0.94 20.12
C ASP A 28 -3.21 -0.49 19.98
N LEU A 29 -3.43 -1.12 18.81
CA LEU A 29 -2.87 -2.42 18.47
C LEU A 29 -1.38 -2.35 18.13
N GLN A 30 -0.82 -1.16 17.97
CA GLN A 30 0.60 -0.99 17.68
C GLN A 30 1.45 -1.38 18.88
N VAL A 31 2.33 -2.34 18.67
CA VAL A 31 3.39 -2.64 19.65
C VAL A 31 4.47 -1.57 19.51
N LYS A 32 4.66 -0.74 20.52
CA LYS A 32 5.64 0.37 20.52
C LYS A 32 7.09 -0.07 20.29
N ARG A 33 7.39 -1.35 20.53
CA ARG A 33 8.69 -1.97 20.22
C ARG A 33 8.64 -2.57 18.83
N GLY A 34 9.55 -2.16 17.96
CA GLY A 34 9.67 -2.72 16.60
C GLY A 34 9.17 -1.80 15.48
N SER A 35 8.87 -0.54 15.77
CA SER A 35 8.59 0.40 14.70
C SER A 35 9.89 0.78 13.97
N VAL A 36 9.85 0.76 12.64
CA VAL A 36 10.92 1.23 11.78
C VAL A 36 10.43 2.49 11.08
N ARG A 37 11.20 3.56 11.19
CA ARG A 37 10.93 4.80 10.47
C ARG A 37 12.07 5.10 9.51
N ARG A 38 11.73 5.39 8.29
CA ARG A 38 12.66 5.83 7.24
C ARG A 38 12.09 7.07 6.58
N GLY A 39 12.93 8.00 6.20
CA GLY A 39 12.53 9.22 5.49
C GLY A 39 13.57 9.62 4.46
N ASN A 40 13.16 10.46 3.51
CA ASN A 40 14.02 10.99 2.45
C ASN A 40 14.69 9.89 1.60
N ILE A 41 13.96 8.80 1.37
CA ILE A 41 14.41 7.72 0.50
C ILE A 41 14.13 8.14 -0.94
N ARG A 42 15.17 8.14 -1.76
CA ARG A 42 15.05 8.30 -3.22
C ARG A 42 15.26 6.95 -3.87
N VAL A 43 14.32 6.58 -4.72
CA VAL A 43 14.37 5.38 -5.58
C VAL A 43 14.28 5.84 -7.01
N THR A 44 15.15 5.36 -7.89
CA THR A 44 15.17 5.71 -9.31
C THR A 44 15.31 4.42 -10.11
N ASP A 45 14.34 4.14 -10.96
CA ASP A 45 14.30 2.98 -11.89
C ASP A 45 14.68 1.64 -11.24
N SER A 46 14.31 1.48 -9.96
CA SER A 46 14.73 0.32 -9.19
C SER A 46 13.75 -0.01 -8.07
N THR A 47 14.01 -1.10 -7.38
CA THR A 47 13.33 -1.51 -6.15
C THR A 47 14.32 -1.43 -4.99
N LEU A 48 13.91 -0.80 -3.90
CA LEU A 48 14.69 -0.74 -2.67
C LEU A 48 14.03 -1.61 -1.61
N ALA A 49 14.71 -2.67 -1.19
CA ALA A 49 14.28 -3.47 -0.06
C ALA A 49 14.52 -2.73 1.26
N LEU A 50 13.49 -2.66 2.10
CA LEU A 50 13.61 -2.13 3.45
C LEU A 50 13.90 -3.27 4.43
N PRO A 51 14.81 -3.08 5.40
CA PRO A 51 15.17 -4.12 6.36
C PRO A 51 14.09 -4.26 7.44
N PHE A 52 12.92 -4.74 7.03
CA PHE A 52 11.79 -4.97 7.91
C PHE A 52 11.06 -6.24 7.48
N SER A 53 10.78 -7.10 8.45
CA SER A 53 9.98 -8.31 8.25
C SER A 53 9.11 -8.54 9.47
N SER A 54 7.82 -8.83 9.26
CA SER A 54 6.86 -9.14 10.31
C SER A 54 5.64 -9.84 9.72
N ASP A 55 5.01 -10.72 10.47
CA ASP A 55 3.77 -11.40 10.06
C ASP A 55 2.55 -10.48 10.10
N ALA A 56 2.60 -9.45 10.96
CA ALA A 56 1.55 -8.45 11.10
C ALA A 56 2.17 -7.07 11.36
N TYR A 57 1.76 -6.07 10.62
CA TYR A 57 2.26 -4.70 10.78
C TYR A 57 1.26 -3.68 10.26
N MET A 58 1.43 -2.44 10.70
CA MET A 58 0.84 -1.27 10.07
C MET A 58 1.92 -0.57 9.28
N LEU A 59 1.63 -0.28 8.02
CA LEU A 59 2.51 0.45 7.13
C LEU A 59 1.87 1.80 6.77
N GLU A 60 2.60 2.87 7.02
CA GLU A 60 2.25 4.21 6.57
C GLU A 60 3.36 4.73 5.67
N VAL A 61 3.01 5.08 4.45
CA VAL A 61 3.95 5.52 3.42
C VAL A 61 3.44 6.78 2.75
N THR A 62 4.31 7.78 2.65
CA THR A 62 4.09 8.93 1.81
C THR A 62 4.97 8.79 0.57
N VAL A 63 4.35 8.74 -0.59
CA VAL A 63 5.02 8.61 -1.89
C VAL A 63 4.93 9.92 -2.64
N ALA A 64 6.06 10.43 -3.09
CA ALA A 64 6.14 11.55 -4.04
C ALA A 64 6.68 10.99 -5.37
N PRO A 65 5.81 10.74 -6.36
CA PRO A 65 6.20 10.04 -7.59
C PRO A 65 7.19 10.85 -8.46
N GLY A 66 7.20 12.17 -8.33
CA GLY A 66 8.03 13.02 -9.20
C GLY A 66 7.65 12.86 -10.66
N ASP A 67 8.62 12.48 -11.48
CA ASP A 67 8.50 12.21 -12.91
C ASP A 67 8.35 10.71 -13.25
N ALA A 68 8.22 9.85 -12.25
CA ALA A 68 8.02 8.42 -12.46
C ALA A 68 6.61 8.12 -12.97
N ASP A 69 6.48 7.24 -13.95
CA ASP A 69 5.18 6.74 -14.43
C ASP A 69 4.47 5.93 -13.35
N ILE A 70 5.22 5.11 -12.62
CA ILE A 70 4.70 4.28 -11.53
C ILE A 70 5.58 4.46 -10.29
N ALA A 71 4.95 4.71 -9.15
CA ALA A 71 5.61 4.75 -7.86
C ALA A 71 4.72 4.11 -6.78
N GLY A 72 5.33 3.34 -5.86
CA GLY A 72 4.53 2.66 -4.85
C GLY A 72 5.36 1.87 -3.86
N VAL A 73 4.69 0.97 -3.16
CA VAL A 73 5.28 0.05 -2.19
C VAL A 73 4.79 -1.37 -2.43
N ALA A 74 5.72 -2.31 -2.44
CA ALA A 74 5.41 -3.72 -2.49
C ALA A 74 5.50 -4.34 -1.09
N VAL A 75 4.56 -5.20 -0.78
CA VAL A 75 4.49 -5.94 0.48
C VAL A 75 4.38 -7.44 0.21
N ARG A 76 4.73 -8.25 1.22
CA ARG A 76 4.75 -9.72 1.10
C ARG A 76 5.61 -10.19 -0.07
N THR A 77 6.75 -9.54 -0.21
CA THR A 77 7.71 -9.85 -1.28
C THR A 77 8.59 -11.02 -0.89
N ASP A 78 8.97 -11.82 -1.88
CA ASP A 78 10.09 -12.73 -1.76
C ASP A 78 11.43 -11.99 -1.85
N ALA A 79 12.54 -12.74 -1.72
CA ALA A 79 13.88 -12.14 -1.74
C ALA A 79 14.26 -11.61 -3.13
N ASP A 80 13.66 -12.16 -4.18
CA ASP A 80 13.98 -11.85 -5.57
C ASP A 80 13.00 -10.83 -6.20
N TYR A 81 12.19 -10.17 -5.37
CA TYR A 81 11.21 -9.21 -5.84
C TYR A 81 11.85 -8.03 -6.56
N SER A 82 11.33 -7.75 -7.72
CA SER A 82 11.66 -6.57 -8.53
C SER A 82 10.41 -6.03 -9.23
N ALA A 83 10.52 -4.94 -9.95
CA ALA A 83 9.42 -4.41 -10.74
C ALA A 83 8.85 -5.41 -11.75
N THR A 84 9.66 -6.34 -12.25
CA THR A 84 9.30 -7.28 -13.32
C THR A 84 9.29 -8.76 -12.91
N ALA A 85 9.78 -9.10 -11.73
CA ALA A 85 9.92 -10.50 -11.29
C ALA A 85 9.71 -10.63 -9.77
N GLY A 86 9.54 -11.87 -9.31
CA GLY A 86 9.33 -12.21 -7.90
C GLY A 86 7.88 -12.07 -7.45
N GLU A 87 7.56 -12.65 -6.30
CA GLU A 87 6.24 -12.58 -5.69
C GLU A 87 6.09 -11.32 -4.82
N GLY A 88 4.91 -10.72 -4.84
CA GLY A 88 4.58 -9.56 -4.02
C GLY A 88 3.26 -8.91 -4.40
N THR A 89 2.75 -8.08 -3.51
CA THR A 89 1.57 -7.24 -3.76
C THR A 89 2.03 -5.80 -3.85
N LEU A 90 1.86 -5.17 -4.99
CA LEU A 90 2.23 -3.77 -5.25
C LEU A 90 1.02 -2.86 -5.05
N SER A 91 1.16 -1.85 -4.22
CA SER A 91 0.22 -0.73 -4.12
C SER A 91 0.92 0.55 -4.55
N GLY A 92 0.32 1.31 -5.43
CA GLY A 92 0.98 2.47 -5.99
C GLY A 92 0.07 3.45 -6.69
N ILE A 93 0.71 4.42 -7.29
CA ILE A 93 0.11 5.40 -8.17
C ILE A 93 0.69 5.25 -9.58
N ASP A 94 -0.17 5.23 -10.56
CA ASP A 94 0.15 5.38 -11.99
C ASP A 94 -0.13 6.85 -12.35
N THR A 95 0.93 7.59 -12.60
CA THR A 95 0.85 9.03 -12.89
C THR A 95 0.39 9.29 -14.32
N ALA A 96 0.64 8.38 -15.25
CA ALA A 96 0.20 8.51 -16.64
C ALA A 96 -1.33 8.42 -16.77
N THR A 97 -1.96 7.56 -15.95
CA THR A 97 -3.43 7.40 -15.93
C THR A 97 -4.09 8.10 -14.76
N ASN A 98 -3.31 8.71 -13.85
CA ASN A 98 -3.76 9.35 -12.60
C ASN A 98 -4.60 8.41 -11.73
N ARG A 99 -4.14 7.19 -11.54
CA ARG A 99 -4.84 6.14 -10.79
C ARG A 99 -4.01 5.63 -9.62
N VAL A 100 -4.69 5.36 -8.53
CA VAL A 100 -4.17 4.53 -7.44
C VAL A 100 -4.59 3.09 -7.71
N PHE A 101 -3.67 2.14 -7.55
CA PHE A 101 -3.92 0.74 -7.85
C PHE A 101 -3.36 -0.20 -6.77
N VAL A 102 -3.87 -1.41 -6.76
CA VAL A 102 -3.31 -2.55 -6.02
C VAL A 102 -3.15 -3.69 -7.00
N ASP A 103 -1.92 -4.01 -7.33
CA ASP A 103 -1.58 -5.14 -8.21
C ASP A 103 -1.31 -6.40 -7.36
N ARG A 104 -2.15 -7.41 -7.58
CA ARG A 104 -2.10 -8.73 -6.93
C ARG A 104 -1.73 -9.85 -7.90
N THR A 105 -1.36 -9.53 -9.12
CA THR A 105 -1.08 -10.53 -10.16
C THR A 105 0.06 -11.48 -9.81
N ARG A 106 0.93 -11.05 -8.88
CA ARG A 106 2.07 -11.83 -8.39
C ARG A 106 2.02 -12.06 -6.86
N SER A 107 0.83 -12.10 -6.27
CA SER A 107 0.65 -12.25 -4.81
C SER A 107 0.63 -13.73 -4.38
N GLY A 108 1.53 -14.55 -4.88
CA GLY A 108 1.59 -15.99 -4.65
C GLY A 108 0.65 -16.77 -5.59
N ASP A 109 0.05 -17.86 -5.10
CA ASP A 109 -0.90 -18.63 -5.90
C ASP A 109 -2.19 -17.82 -6.12
N VAL A 110 -2.38 -17.36 -7.35
CA VAL A 110 -3.55 -16.60 -7.80
C VAL A 110 -4.48 -17.44 -8.67
N SER A 111 -4.19 -18.74 -8.87
CA SER A 111 -4.90 -19.63 -9.79
C SER A 111 -6.29 -20.02 -9.31
N PHE A 112 -6.59 -19.86 -8.03
CA PHE A 112 -7.86 -20.23 -7.41
C PHE A 112 -9.05 -19.37 -7.87
N SER A 113 -8.80 -18.22 -8.49
CA SER A 113 -9.87 -17.36 -9.01
C SER A 113 -9.36 -16.47 -10.12
N THR A 114 -10.02 -16.50 -11.26
CA THR A 114 -9.69 -15.63 -12.42
C THR A 114 -9.92 -14.13 -12.14
N SER A 115 -10.71 -13.81 -11.12
CA SER A 115 -11.00 -12.42 -10.72
C SER A 115 -10.11 -11.92 -9.59
N PHE A 116 -9.32 -12.78 -8.95
CA PHE A 116 -8.52 -12.40 -7.77
C PHE A 116 -7.41 -11.44 -8.11
N ALA A 117 -6.70 -11.72 -9.18
CA ALA A 117 -5.50 -10.99 -9.59
C ALA A 117 -5.78 -9.80 -10.53
N SER A 118 -7.06 -9.46 -10.74
CA SER A 118 -7.40 -8.28 -11.56
C SER A 118 -6.92 -6.99 -10.90
N VAL A 119 -6.32 -6.11 -11.68
CA VAL A 119 -5.88 -4.77 -11.30
C VAL A 119 -7.00 -3.76 -11.56
#